data_35167a47080991736f385cbfe76ecd5a
#
_entry.id   35167a47080991736f385cbfe76ecd5a
#
_cell.length_a   1.000
_cell.length_b   1.000
_cell.length_c   1.000
_cell.angle_alpha   90.00
_cell.angle_beta   90.00
_cell.angle_gamma   90.00
#
_symmetry.space_group_name_H-M   'P 1'
#
loop_
_entity.id
_entity.type
_entity.pdbx_description
1 polymer ?
#
loop_
_entity_poly.entity_id
_entity_poly.type
_entity_poly.pdbx_seq_one_letter_code
_entity_poly.pdbx_strand_id
1 'polypeptide(L)'
;RVASFDEVYNNSDFYGVDQKKFGEIKLFISLLWNASLQEEINQFYVVNSNAKSIPVGNRQELEAYIGSGDDLISELVDLTWELDKTEEWKGKIKFPNSTSGLIPNSGIVSSLKTVFNDSNLKKLSPQEKLALISAVWIGIKEVLPGCFKNPEKFTLQKGIGVNTIHGLIPDIFAEILTNNGVTFDKKSIQDPFDPNVWKKYLEPLGKYEDNDQTGEANTVVGEEFWRVGKTGGAGQYSSGQGRSVLLKIFHNEIFGS
;
A
#
# COMPACT_ATOMS: atom_id res chain seq x y z
N ARG A 1 -25.52 -5.78 19.01
CA ARG A 1 -25.52 -7.27 19.25
C ARG A 1 -26.59 -7.68 20.24
N VAL A 2 -26.81 -6.94 21.36
CA VAL A 2 -27.91 -7.23 22.33
C VAL A 2 -29.26 -7.14 21.62
N ALA A 3 -29.52 -6.08 20.85
CA ALA A 3 -30.73 -5.94 20.05
C ALA A 3 -30.99 -7.11 19.10
N SER A 4 -29.93 -7.69 18.53
CA SER A 4 -30.04 -8.86 17.65
C SER A 4 -30.43 -10.13 18.40
N PHE A 5 -30.03 -10.27 19.66
CA PHE A 5 -30.47 -11.39 20.52
C PHE A 5 -31.94 -11.25 20.93
N ASP A 6 -32.37 -10.05 21.28
CA ASP A 6 -33.78 -9.76 21.58
C ASP A 6 -34.67 -10.02 20.37
N GLU A 7 -34.25 -9.63 19.19
CA GLU A 7 -34.97 -9.87 17.96
C GLU A 7 -35.12 -11.36 17.66
N VAL A 8 -34.04 -12.14 17.77
CA VAL A 8 -34.08 -13.60 17.55
C VAL A 8 -34.92 -14.30 18.61
N TYR A 9 -34.80 -13.86 19.88
CA TYR A 9 -35.62 -14.43 20.98
C TYR A 9 -37.12 -14.18 20.79
N ASN A 10 -37.48 -12.95 20.44
CA ASN A 10 -38.91 -12.58 20.28
C ASN A 10 -39.50 -13.09 18.95
N ASN A 11 -38.69 -13.40 17.94
CA ASN A 11 -39.13 -13.92 16.66
C ASN A 11 -38.54 -15.32 16.39
N SER A 12 -38.44 -16.14 17.43
CA SER A 12 -37.79 -17.46 17.39
C SER A 12 -38.35 -18.40 16.32
N ASP A 13 -39.64 -18.37 16.08
CA ASP A 13 -40.32 -19.18 15.05
C ASP A 13 -39.87 -18.77 13.65
N PHE A 14 -39.72 -17.46 13.41
CA PHE A 14 -39.22 -16.95 12.11
C PHE A 14 -37.79 -17.38 11.83
N TYR A 15 -36.96 -17.42 12.85
CA TYR A 15 -35.54 -17.83 12.72
C TYR A 15 -35.35 -19.36 12.88
N GLY A 16 -36.43 -20.13 13.14
CA GLY A 16 -36.36 -21.57 13.35
C GLY A 16 -35.58 -21.98 14.60
N VAL A 17 -35.60 -21.15 15.64
CA VAL A 17 -34.84 -21.33 16.87
C VAL A 17 -35.78 -21.73 17.99
N ASP A 18 -35.39 -22.73 18.80
CA ASP A 18 -36.10 -23.09 20.04
C ASP A 18 -35.88 -21.95 21.08
N GLN A 19 -36.93 -21.17 21.32
CA GLN A 19 -36.90 -20.00 22.21
C GLN A 19 -36.39 -20.35 23.62
N LYS A 20 -36.76 -21.49 24.14
CA LYS A 20 -36.37 -21.93 25.50
C LYS A 20 -34.86 -22.20 25.54
N LYS A 21 -34.35 -22.98 24.57
CA LYS A 21 -32.92 -23.27 24.48
C LYS A 21 -32.10 -22.02 24.19
N PHE A 22 -32.62 -21.13 23.35
CA PHE A 22 -31.97 -19.86 23.05
C PHE A 22 -31.90 -18.96 24.31
N GLY A 23 -32.94 -18.91 25.13
CA GLY A 23 -32.96 -18.16 26.40
C GLY A 23 -32.04 -18.72 27.50
N GLU A 24 -31.62 -20.01 27.36
CA GLU A 24 -30.67 -20.64 28.28
C GLU A 24 -29.20 -20.38 27.92
N ILE A 25 -28.91 -19.71 26.79
CA ILE A 25 -27.55 -19.38 26.37
C ILE A 25 -26.91 -18.43 27.39
N LYS A 26 -25.81 -18.86 27.98
CA LYS A 26 -25.01 -18.02 28.87
C LYS A 26 -23.99 -17.21 28.05
N LEU A 27 -24.13 -15.90 28.14
CA LEU A 27 -23.18 -14.98 27.50
C LEU A 27 -22.20 -14.43 28.53
N PHE A 28 -20.91 -14.50 28.23
CA PHE A 28 -19.93 -13.78 29.02
C PHE A 28 -19.92 -12.32 28.52
N ILE A 29 -20.25 -11.40 29.45
CA ILE A 29 -20.21 -9.96 29.17
C ILE A 29 -19.10 -9.37 30.00
N SER A 30 -18.15 -8.70 29.33
CA SER A 30 -17.12 -7.89 29.96
C SER A 30 -17.54 -6.43 29.89
N LEU A 31 -17.77 -5.80 31.06
CA LEU A 31 -18.09 -4.38 31.13
C LEU A 31 -16.85 -3.59 31.49
N LEU A 32 -16.50 -2.65 30.62
CA LEU A 32 -15.50 -1.63 30.90
C LEU A 32 -16.20 -0.42 31.49
N TRP A 33 -15.93 -0.13 32.77
CA TRP A 33 -16.56 1.00 33.48
C TRP A 33 -15.59 2.17 33.56
N ASN A 34 -15.99 3.35 33.08
CA ASN A 34 -15.16 4.54 33.02
C ASN A 34 -13.84 4.35 32.23
N ALA A 35 -13.82 3.40 31.31
CA ALA A 35 -12.65 3.18 30.46
C ALA A 35 -12.44 4.37 29.52
N SER A 36 -11.18 4.75 29.34
CA SER A 36 -10.79 5.65 28.28
C SER A 36 -10.97 4.96 26.91
N LEU A 37 -11.09 5.74 25.85
CA LEU A 37 -11.15 5.22 24.48
C LEU A 37 -9.95 4.30 24.18
N GLN A 38 -8.78 4.63 24.71
CA GLN A 38 -7.56 3.82 24.60
C GLN A 38 -7.74 2.42 25.21
N GLU A 39 -8.33 2.34 26.40
CA GLU A 39 -8.59 1.06 27.09
C GLU A 39 -9.66 0.24 26.38
N GLU A 40 -10.71 0.89 25.84
CA GLU A 40 -11.73 0.22 25.03
C GLU A 40 -11.11 -0.41 23.75
N ILE A 41 -10.28 0.33 23.05
CA ILE A 41 -9.58 -0.15 21.85
C ILE A 41 -8.62 -1.30 22.20
N ASN A 42 -7.86 -1.20 23.30
CA ASN A 42 -6.99 -2.27 23.77
C ASN A 42 -7.77 -3.55 24.08
N GLN A 43 -8.88 -3.46 24.79
CA GLN A 43 -9.72 -4.62 25.08
C GLN A 43 -10.35 -5.22 23.83
N PHE A 44 -10.81 -4.37 22.92
CA PHE A 44 -11.29 -4.83 21.61
C PHE A 44 -10.22 -5.59 20.84
N TYR A 45 -8.98 -5.07 20.83
CA TYR A 45 -7.84 -5.71 20.20
C TYR A 45 -7.52 -7.08 20.83
N VAL A 46 -7.41 -7.16 22.16
CA VAL A 46 -7.10 -8.39 22.88
C VAL A 46 -8.18 -9.47 22.66
N VAL A 47 -9.45 -9.11 22.77
CA VAL A 47 -10.56 -10.07 22.56
C VAL A 47 -10.60 -10.59 21.14
N ASN A 48 -10.41 -9.73 20.14
CA ASN A 48 -10.50 -10.14 18.74
C ASN A 48 -9.23 -10.85 18.24
N SER A 49 -8.06 -10.52 18.75
CA SER A 49 -6.81 -11.20 18.38
C SER A 49 -6.78 -12.67 18.83
N ASN A 50 -7.49 -12.99 19.90
CA ASN A 50 -7.59 -14.35 20.42
C ASN A 50 -8.75 -15.17 19.82
N ALA A 51 -9.77 -14.51 19.28
CA ALA A 51 -10.98 -15.20 18.77
C ALA A 51 -10.94 -15.43 17.25
N LYS A 52 -10.63 -14.41 16.48
CA LYS A 52 -10.49 -14.44 15.01
C LYS A 52 -9.49 -13.36 14.61
N SER A 53 -8.57 -13.71 13.71
CA SER A 53 -7.55 -12.75 13.30
C SER A 53 -8.19 -11.47 12.74
N ILE A 54 -7.81 -10.33 13.33
CA ILE A 54 -8.19 -9.02 12.81
C ILE A 54 -7.50 -8.84 11.44
N PRO A 55 -8.20 -8.36 10.40
CA PRO A 55 -7.56 -8.01 9.14
C PRO A 55 -6.34 -7.11 9.36
N VAL A 56 -5.25 -7.36 8.64
CA VAL A 56 -3.94 -6.71 8.86
C VAL A 56 -4.06 -5.18 8.88
N GLY A 57 -4.84 -4.59 7.96
CA GLY A 57 -5.05 -3.15 7.91
C GLY A 57 -5.70 -2.59 9.19
N ASN A 58 -6.76 -3.26 9.68
CA ASN A 58 -7.43 -2.85 10.92
C ASN A 58 -6.50 -2.97 12.14
N ARG A 59 -5.68 -4.03 12.17
CA ARG A 59 -4.71 -4.23 13.24
C ARG A 59 -3.64 -3.13 13.23
N GLN A 60 -3.08 -2.81 12.08
CA GLN A 60 -2.07 -1.76 11.94
C GLN A 60 -2.60 -0.39 12.38
N GLU A 61 -3.84 -0.06 12.03
CA GLU A 61 -4.45 1.20 12.47
C GLU A 61 -4.75 1.24 13.97
N LEU A 62 -5.21 0.11 14.54
CA LEU A 62 -5.40 0.02 15.99
C LEU A 62 -4.06 0.13 16.73
N GLU A 63 -3.02 -0.58 16.28
CA GLU A 63 -1.69 -0.53 16.88
C GLU A 63 -1.09 0.89 16.79
N ALA A 64 -1.25 1.58 15.67
CA ALA A 64 -0.84 2.98 15.50
C ALA A 64 -1.57 3.91 16.47
N TYR A 65 -2.90 3.74 16.59
CA TYR A 65 -3.73 4.58 17.48
C TYR A 65 -3.40 4.40 18.96
N ILE A 66 -3.14 3.17 19.40
CA ILE A 66 -2.82 2.87 20.81
C ILE A 66 -1.34 3.08 21.15
N GLY A 67 -0.50 3.38 20.17
CA GLY A 67 0.94 3.57 20.39
C GLY A 67 1.66 2.33 20.90
N SER A 68 1.11 1.14 20.68
CA SER A 68 1.65 -0.14 21.15
C SER A 68 2.40 -0.92 20.08
N GLY A 69 2.43 -0.38 18.85
CA GLY A 69 3.06 -1.01 17.71
C GLY A 69 4.52 -0.59 17.47
N ASP A 70 5.07 -1.03 16.37
CA ASP A 70 6.33 -0.55 15.81
C ASP A 70 6.17 0.93 15.44
N ASP A 71 6.97 1.84 16.02
CA ASP A 71 6.91 3.29 15.77
C ASP A 71 6.93 3.60 14.27
N LEU A 72 7.71 2.86 13.49
CA LEU A 72 7.74 3.00 12.04
C LEU A 72 6.39 2.63 11.40
N ILE A 73 5.72 1.58 11.87
CA ILE A 73 4.40 1.20 11.34
C ILE A 73 3.38 2.29 11.60
N SER A 74 3.37 2.86 12.80
CA SER A 74 2.47 3.98 13.16
C SER A 74 2.71 5.19 12.26
N GLU A 75 3.96 5.57 12.07
CA GLU A 75 4.35 6.66 11.16
C GLU A 75 3.91 6.37 9.70
N LEU A 76 4.07 5.13 9.22
CA LEU A 76 3.69 4.77 7.87
C LEU A 76 2.17 4.68 7.67
N VAL A 77 1.40 4.36 8.70
CA VAL A 77 -0.06 4.48 8.67
C VAL A 77 -0.47 5.94 8.49
N ASP A 78 0.09 6.85 9.26
CA ASP A 78 -0.17 8.29 9.12
C ASP A 78 0.26 8.79 7.74
N LEU A 79 1.41 8.34 7.24
CA LEU A 79 1.88 8.66 5.90
C LEU A 79 0.88 8.22 4.81
N THR A 80 0.21 7.07 4.96
CA THR A 80 -0.81 6.64 3.98
C THR A 80 -2.03 7.54 3.98
N TRP A 81 -2.44 8.08 5.14
CA TRP A 81 -3.53 9.06 5.24
C TRP A 81 -3.17 10.38 4.57
N GLU A 82 -1.93 10.86 4.73
CA GLU A 82 -1.46 12.07 4.04
C GLU A 82 -1.31 11.83 2.53
N LEU A 83 -0.84 10.66 2.12
CA LEU A 83 -0.71 10.28 0.72
C LEU A 83 -2.08 10.27 0.01
N ASP A 84 -3.15 9.78 0.67
CA ASP A 84 -4.51 9.77 0.09
C ASP A 84 -5.08 11.17 -0.16
N LYS A 85 -4.48 12.21 0.42
CA LYS A 85 -4.87 13.62 0.15
C LYS A 85 -4.22 14.18 -1.12
N THR A 86 -3.16 13.54 -1.62
CA THR A 86 -2.47 13.96 -2.85
C THR A 86 -3.32 13.67 -4.10
N GLU A 87 -3.08 14.40 -5.18
CA GLU A 87 -3.84 14.24 -6.42
C GLU A 87 -3.69 12.81 -6.99
N GLU A 88 -2.49 12.24 -6.91
CA GLU A 88 -2.16 10.92 -7.44
C GLU A 88 -2.90 9.79 -6.72
N TRP A 89 -3.19 9.97 -5.42
CA TRP A 89 -3.71 8.90 -4.57
C TRP A 89 -5.12 9.13 -4.03
N LYS A 90 -5.70 10.31 -4.19
CA LYS A 90 -7.00 10.68 -3.62
C LYS A 90 -8.09 9.65 -3.93
N GLY A 91 -8.60 9.01 -2.86
CA GLY A 91 -9.66 7.99 -2.93
C GLY A 91 -9.21 6.66 -3.54
N LYS A 92 -7.90 6.43 -3.72
CA LYS A 92 -7.37 5.18 -4.30
C LYS A 92 -6.85 4.20 -3.24
N ILE A 93 -6.64 4.66 -2.02
CA ILE A 93 -6.24 3.82 -0.89
C ILE A 93 -7.50 3.31 -0.19
N LYS A 94 -7.60 1.99 -0.05
CA LYS A 94 -8.71 1.34 0.66
C LYS A 94 -8.36 1.23 2.14
N PHE A 95 -8.91 2.14 2.95
CA PHE A 95 -8.78 2.10 4.40
C PHE A 95 -9.75 1.08 5.03
N PRO A 96 -9.53 0.69 6.30
CA PRO A 96 -10.49 -0.09 7.07
C PRO A 96 -11.89 0.57 7.02
N ASN A 97 -12.92 -0.25 6.87
CA ASN A 97 -14.31 0.18 6.70
C ASN A 97 -14.63 0.94 5.39
N SER A 98 -13.67 1.13 4.49
CA SER A 98 -13.94 1.63 3.14
C SER A 98 -14.33 0.48 2.21
N THR A 99 -15.32 0.71 1.34
CA THR A 99 -15.71 -0.23 0.28
C THR A 99 -15.00 0.05 -1.05
N SER A 100 -14.34 1.19 -1.17
CA SER A 100 -13.67 1.66 -2.39
C SER A 100 -12.15 1.75 -2.20
N GLY A 101 -11.42 1.77 -3.31
CA GLY A 101 -9.98 1.90 -3.37
C GLY A 101 -9.33 0.82 -4.25
N LEU A 102 -8.15 1.11 -4.77
CA LEU A 102 -7.39 0.24 -5.67
C LEU A 102 -6.47 -0.74 -4.91
N ILE A 103 -5.97 -0.29 -3.77
CA ILE A 103 -5.02 -1.04 -2.94
C ILE A 103 -5.37 -0.86 -1.45
N PRO A 104 -5.35 -1.93 -0.63
CA PRO A 104 -5.50 -1.79 0.81
C PRO A 104 -4.38 -0.93 1.41
N ASN A 105 -4.69 -0.11 2.43
CA ASN A 105 -3.68 0.68 3.16
C ASN A 105 -2.55 -0.20 3.69
N SER A 106 -2.85 -1.39 4.21
CA SER A 106 -1.86 -2.36 4.66
C SER A 106 -0.86 -2.78 3.57
N GLY A 107 -1.30 -2.81 2.31
CA GLY A 107 -0.42 -3.08 1.16
C GLY A 107 0.56 -1.95 0.91
N ILE A 108 0.12 -0.69 1.03
CA ILE A 108 0.99 0.48 0.94
C ILE A 108 1.93 0.54 2.14
N VAL A 109 1.43 0.41 3.37
CA VAL A 109 2.25 0.38 4.60
C VAL A 109 3.36 -0.67 4.49
N SER A 110 3.02 -1.89 4.02
CA SER A 110 4.00 -2.95 3.83
C SER A 110 5.09 -2.59 2.81
N SER A 111 4.71 -1.98 1.68
CA SER A 111 5.68 -1.56 0.66
C SER A 111 6.54 -0.39 1.12
N LEU A 112 5.96 0.59 1.82
CA LEU A 112 6.69 1.72 2.42
C LEU A 112 7.65 1.25 3.52
N LYS A 113 7.28 0.23 4.30
CA LYS A 113 8.21 -0.37 5.28
C LYS A 113 9.46 -0.89 4.61
N THR A 114 9.35 -1.50 3.43
CA THR A 114 10.52 -1.95 2.65
C THR A 114 11.40 -0.77 2.24
N VAL A 115 10.80 0.34 1.79
CA VAL A 115 11.53 1.57 1.43
C VAL A 115 12.27 2.15 2.64
N PHE A 116 11.55 2.42 3.73
CA PHE A 116 12.08 3.15 4.89
C PHE A 116 12.83 2.28 5.91
N ASN A 117 13.02 0.99 5.63
CA ASN A 117 14.04 0.17 6.30
C ASN A 117 15.45 0.42 5.76
N ASP A 118 15.60 1.05 4.59
CA ASP A 118 16.91 1.47 4.09
C ASP A 118 17.58 2.45 5.05
N SER A 119 18.88 2.34 5.20
CA SER A 119 19.68 3.10 6.18
C SER A 119 19.68 4.61 5.96
N ASN A 120 19.58 5.07 4.71
CA ASN A 120 19.55 6.48 4.35
C ASN A 120 18.12 7.03 4.45
N LEU A 121 17.17 6.29 3.91
CA LEU A 121 15.76 6.68 3.86
C LEU A 121 15.08 6.65 5.24
N LYS A 122 15.53 5.77 6.14
CA LYS A 122 15.04 5.69 7.52
C LYS A 122 15.23 6.99 8.30
N LYS A 123 16.25 7.78 7.95
CA LYS A 123 16.62 9.02 8.67
C LYS A 123 15.75 10.23 8.27
N LEU A 124 14.97 10.10 7.20
CA LEU A 124 14.10 11.18 6.75
C LEU A 124 12.99 11.41 7.77
N SER A 125 12.67 12.69 7.98
CA SER A 125 11.52 13.11 8.77
C SER A 125 10.21 12.65 8.10
N PRO A 126 9.08 12.58 8.83
CA PRO A 126 7.78 12.22 8.23
C PRO A 126 7.40 13.10 7.04
N GLN A 127 7.70 14.40 7.09
CA GLN A 127 7.44 15.35 6.00
C GLN A 127 8.32 15.06 4.78
N GLU A 128 9.58 14.73 4.97
CA GLU A 128 10.49 14.35 3.89
C GLU A 128 10.10 13.01 3.28
N LYS A 129 9.65 12.04 4.07
CA LYS A 129 9.12 10.77 3.57
C LYS A 129 7.91 10.99 2.67
N LEU A 130 6.97 11.84 3.08
CA LEU A 130 5.81 12.21 2.27
C LEU A 130 6.24 12.92 0.98
N ALA A 131 7.14 13.90 1.08
CA ALA A 131 7.64 14.63 -0.09
C ALA A 131 8.33 13.70 -1.09
N LEU A 132 9.16 12.78 -0.61
CA LEU A 132 9.84 11.77 -1.43
C LEU A 132 8.83 10.89 -2.19
N ILE A 133 7.89 10.28 -1.47
CA ILE A 133 6.90 9.39 -2.10
C ILE A 133 6.01 10.17 -3.08
N SER A 134 5.63 11.39 -2.74
CA SER A 134 4.87 12.25 -3.65
C SER A 134 5.67 12.57 -4.91
N ALA A 135 6.95 12.93 -4.79
CA ALA A 135 7.81 13.20 -5.94
C ALA A 135 7.93 11.98 -6.88
N VAL A 136 8.09 10.78 -6.32
CA VAL A 136 8.12 9.52 -7.09
C VAL A 136 6.82 9.33 -7.88
N TRP A 137 5.67 9.47 -7.23
CA TRP A 137 4.37 9.23 -7.87
C TRP A 137 3.97 10.32 -8.88
N ILE A 138 4.40 11.57 -8.68
CA ILE A 138 4.27 12.63 -9.68
C ILE A 138 5.18 12.32 -10.87
N GLY A 139 6.44 11.92 -10.62
CA GLY A 139 7.38 11.56 -11.68
C GLY A 139 6.88 10.42 -12.57
N ILE A 140 6.39 9.32 -11.96
CA ILE A 140 5.85 8.19 -12.74
C ILE A 140 4.53 8.53 -13.44
N LYS A 141 3.70 9.44 -12.89
CA LYS A 141 2.50 9.94 -13.56
C LYS A 141 2.84 10.66 -14.87
N GLU A 142 3.93 11.39 -14.91
CA GLU A 142 4.39 12.05 -16.14
C GLU A 142 4.95 11.07 -17.17
N VAL A 143 5.48 9.93 -16.74
CA VAL A 143 5.98 8.84 -17.61
C VAL A 143 4.83 7.99 -18.15
N LEU A 144 3.82 7.70 -17.32
CA LEU A 144 2.70 6.79 -17.61
C LEU A 144 1.33 7.45 -17.32
N PRO A 145 1.01 8.57 -17.96
CA PRO A 145 -0.18 9.37 -17.61
C PRO A 145 -1.51 8.64 -17.80
N GLY A 146 -1.61 7.71 -18.76
CA GLY A 146 -2.83 6.93 -19.00
C GLY A 146 -3.18 6.00 -17.85
N CYS A 147 -2.17 5.49 -17.12
CA CYS A 147 -2.38 4.68 -15.93
C CYS A 147 -3.09 5.44 -14.80
N PHE A 148 -2.96 6.76 -14.75
CA PHE A 148 -3.60 7.61 -13.73
C PHE A 148 -4.96 8.15 -14.14
N LYS A 149 -5.25 8.24 -15.46
CA LYS A 149 -6.56 8.66 -15.97
C LYS A 149 -7.66 7.63 -15.74
N ASN A 150 -7.32 6.33 -15.82
CA ASN A 150 -8.27 5.22 -15.64
C ASN A 150 -7.62 4.13 -14.77
N PRO A 151 -7.29 4.42 -13.50
CA PRO A 151 -6.41 3.58 -12.69
C PRO A 151 -6.97 2.18 -12.41
N GLU A 152 -8.30 2.00 -12.46
CA GLU A 152 -8.95 0.69 -12.33
C GLU A 152 -8.59 -0.27 -13.48
N LYS A 153 -8.26 0.26 -14.67
CA LYS A 153 -7.87 -0.53 -15.86
C LYS A 153 -6.40 -0.95 -15.85
N PHE A 154 -5.62 -0.43 -14.90
CA PHE A 154 -4.19 -0.68 -14.82
C PHE A 154 -3.79 -1.26 -13.47
N THR A 155 -2.63 -1.89 -13.43
CA THR A 155 -2.06 -2.52 -12.23
C THR A 155 -1.03 -1.63 -11.53
N LEU A 156 -0.66 -0.48 -12.12
CA LEU A 156 0.39 0.41 -11.62
C LEU A 156 0.13 0.89 -10.19
N GLN A 157 -1.09 1.35 -9.89
CA GLN A 157 -1.50 1.77 -8.54
C GLN A 157 -2.15 0.62 -7.74
N LYS A 158 -1.91 -0.64 -8.11
CA LYS A 158 -2.29 -1.83 -7.36
C LYS A 158 -1.05 -2.52 -6.79
N GLY A 159 -1.23 -3.57 -6.01
CA GLY A 159 -0.16 -4.19 -5.24
C GLY A 159 1.12 -4.49 -6.03
N ILE A 160 1.02 -4.94 -7.29
CA ILE A 160 2.19 -5.25 -8.10
C ILE A 160 2.97 -3.98 -8.49
N GLY A 161 2.28 -2.97 -9.01
CA GLY A 161 2.96 -1.73 -9.42
C GLY A 161 3.52 -0.97 -8.22
N VAL A 162 2.74 -0.84 -7.13
CA VAL A 162 3.20 -0.19 -5.89
C VAL A 162 4.45 -0.86 -5.34
N ASN A 163 4.47 -2.19 -5.21
CA ASN A 163 5.66 -2.90 -4.72
C ASN A 163 6.86 -2.74 -5.66
N THR A 164 6.63 -2.71 -6.96
CA THR A 164 7.72 -2.56 -7.94
C THR A 164 8.30 -1.15 -7.89
N ILE A 165 7.45 -0.11 -7.98
CA ILE A 165 7.91 1.29 -7.93
C ILE A 165 8.59 1.60 -6.59
N HIS A 166 7.98 1.22 -5.47
CA HIS A 166 8.58 1.44 -4.16
C HIS A 166 9.88 0.66 -3.99
N GLY A 167 9.99 -0.55 -4.57
CA GLY A 167 11.22 -1.34 -4.52
C GLY A 167 12.42 -0.72 -5.24
N LEU A 168 12.19 0.17 -6.22
CA LEU A 168 13.24 0.89 -6.93
C LEU A 168 13.75 2.13 -6.17
N ILE A 169 12.97 2.65 -5.22
CA ILE A 169 13.28 3.92 -4.54
C ILE A 169 14.66 3.89 -3.85
N PRO A 170 15.03 2.86 -3.06
CA PRO A 170 16.31 2.88 -2.36
C PRO A 170 17.51 3.01 -3.30
N ASP A 171 17.50 2.26 -4.40
CA ASP A 171 18.62 2.24 -5.35
C ASP A 171 18.70 3.57 -6.13
N ILE A 172 17.57 4.10 -6.60
CA ILE A 172 17.54 5.41 -7.28
C ILE A 172 17.97 6.52 -6.32
N PHE A 173 17.50 6.49 -5.06
CA PHE A 173 17.89 7.48 -4.05
C PHE A 173 19.39 7.44 -3.75
N ALA A 174 19.97 6.24 -3.64
CA ALA A 174 21.40 6.07 -3.45
C ALA A 174 22.19 6.61 -4.65
N GLU A 175 21.72 6.39 -5.87
CA GLU A 175 22.33 6.91 -7.10
C GLU A 175 22.27 8.45 -7.13
N ILE A 176 21.15 9.05 -6.78
CA ILE A 176 21.00 10.52 -6.67
C ILE A 176 22.02 11.08 -5.67
N LEU A 177 22.17 10.46 -4.50
CA LEU A 177 23.15 10.91 -3.50
C LEU A 177 24.59 10.75 -3.98
N THR A 178 24.91 9.65 -4.67
CA THR A 178 26.23 9.39 -5.23
C THR A 178 26.57 10.43 -6.29
N ASN A 179 25.66 10.71 -7.21
CA ASN A 179 25.84 11.70 -8.27
C ASN A 179 26.02 13.11 -7.67
N ASN A 180 25.30 13.47 -6.63
CA ASN A 180 25.48 14.74 -5.90
C ASN A 180 26.85 14.84 -5.21
N GLY A 181 27.35 13.73 -4.66
CA GLY A 181 28.64 13.67 -4.00
C GLY A 181 29.86 13.84 -4.93
N VAL A 182 29.68 13.56 -6.23
CA VAL A 182 30.75 13.67 -7.28
C VAL A 182 30.69 15.00 -8.00
N THR A 183 29.59 15.74 -7.89
CA THR A 183 29.35 16.98 -8.63
C THR A 183 29.86 18.21 -7.88
N PHE A 184 30.74 18.99 -8.55
CA PHE A 184 31.22 20.29 -8.05
C PHE A 184 30.37 21.47 -8.54
N ASP A 185 29.44 21.26 -9.47
CA ASP A 185 28.56 22.30 -9.98
C ASP A 185 27.20 22.24 -9.27
N LYS A 186 26.86 23.30 -8.52
CA LYS A 186 25.58 23.43 -7.82
C LYS A 186 24.36 23.33 -8.74
N LYS A 187 24.49 23.62 -10.05
CA LYS A 187 23.40 23.49 -11.02
C LYS A 187 23.11 22.04 -11.40
N SER A 188 24.04 21.13 -11.11
CA SER A 188 23.91 19.70 -11.41
C SER A 188 23.47 18.88 -10.20
N ILE A 189 23.25 19.51 -9.02
CA ILE A 189 22.73 18.82 -7.83
C ILE A 189 21.30 18.39 -8.11
N GLN A 190 21.05 17.09 -7.98
CA GLN A 190 19.72 16.50 -8.12
C GLN A 190 19.02 16.51 -6.76
N ASP A 191 17.83 17.10 -6.68
CA ASP A 191 17.00 17.10 -5.48
C ASP A 191 16.12 15.84 -5.46
N PRO A 192 16.27 14.91 -4.49
CA PRO A 192 15.45 13.72 -4.41
C PRO A 192 13.97 14.01 -4.11
N PHE A 193 13.60 15.24 -3.79
CA PHE A 193 12.23 15.67 -3.60
C PHE A 193 11.64 16.39 -4.85
N ASP A 194 12.43 16.53 -5.94
CA ASP A 194 11.94 17.06 -7.22
C ASP A 194 11.37 15.93 -8.09
N PRO A 195 10.07 15.97 -8.47
CA PRO A 195 9.47 15.00 -9.36
C PRO A 195 10.19 14.84 -10.71
N ASN A 196 10.82 15.89 -11.24
CA ASN A 196 11.55 15.82 -12.51
C ASN A 196 12.77 14.90 -12.43
N VAL A 197 13.39 14.82 -11.27
CA VAL A 197 14.49 13.87 -11.04
C VAL A 197 13.98 12.43 -11.15
N TRP A 198 12.87 12.13 -10.48
CA TRP A 198 12.24 10.79 -10.54
C TRP A 198 11.72 10.46 -11.94
N LYS A 199 11.10 11.42 -12.64
CA LYS A 199 10.68 11.25 -14.03
C LYS A 199 11.84 10.78 -14.90
N LYS A 200 13.02 11.41 -14.78
CA LYS A 200 14.22 11.06 -15.55
C LYS A 200 14.66 9.62 -15.30
N TYR A 201 14.72 9.18 -14.02
CA TYR A 201 15.09 7.80 -13.70
C TYR A 201 14.04 6.78 -14.11
N LEU A 202 12.75 7.14 -14.04
CA LEU A 202 11.64 6.25 -14.35
C LEU A 202 11.24 6.28 -15.85
N GLU A 203 11.82 7.17 -16.66
CA GLU A 203 11.52 7.27 -18.11
C GLU A 203 11.65 5.92 -18.86
N PRO A 204 12.65 5.07 -18.57
CA PRO A 204 12.76 3.76 -19.21
C PRO A 204 11.51 2.89 -19.04
N LEU A 205 10.77 3.01 -17.94
CA LEU A 205 9.55 2.25 -17.71
C LEU A 205 8.42 2.62 -18.68
N GLY A 206 8.42 3.85 -19.18
CA GLY A 206 7.48 4.32 -20.20
C GLY A 206 7.75 3.74 -21.58
N LYS A 207 8.96 3.24 -21.81
CA LYS A 207 9.43 2.66 -23.06
C LYS A 207 9.66 1.14 -22.97
N TYR A 208 9.48 0.56 -21.76
CA TYR A 208 9.70 -0.85 -21.52
C TYR A 208 8.82 -1.71 -22.42
N GLU A 209 9.43 -2.67 -23.07
CA GLU A 209 8.79 -3.65 -23.94
C GLU A 209 8.90 -5.03 -23.31
N ASP A 210 7.75 -5.66 -23.03
CA ASP A 210 7.71 -7.06 -22.60
C ASP A 210 7.34 -7.96 -23.79
N ASN A 211 8.15 -8.97 -24.04
CA ASN A 211 7.87 -9.98 -25.03
C ASN A 211 7.12 -11.14 -24.38
N ASP A 212 5.94 -11.47 -24.89
CA ASP A 212 5.22 -12.64 -24.47
C ASP A 212 6.11 -13.88 -24.58
N GLN A 213 6.31 -14.58 -23.46
CA GLN A 213 7.10 -15.83 -23.42
C GLN A 213 6.46 -16.96 -24.23
N THR A 214 5.22 -16.79 -24.70
CA THR A 214 4.51 -17.78 -25.53
C THR A 214 4.90 -17.74 -27.01
N GLY A 215 5.76 -16.79 -27.42
CA GLY A 215 6.26 -16.68 -28.80
C GLY A 215 5.27 -16.07 -29.79
N GLU A 216 4.09 -15.65 -29.35
CA GLU A 216 3.20 -14.81 -30.13
C GLU A 216 3.64 -13.35 -30.00
N ALA A 217 3.81 -12.66 -31.13
CA ALA A 217 4.36 -11.30 -31.20
C ALA A 217 3.39 -10.23 -30.64
N ASN A 218 3.04 -10.33 -29.37
CA ASN A 218 2.29 -9.32 -28.64
C ASN A 218 3.25 -8.54 -27.72
N THR A 219 4.07 -7.70 -28.33
CA THR A 219 4.90 -6.75 -27.58
C THR A 219 3.98 -5.80 -26.84
N VAL A 220 4.12 -5.75 -25.51
CA VAL A 220 3.38 -4.87 -24.63
C VAL A 220 4.30 -3.75 -24.18
N VAL A 221 3.99 -2.52 -24.55
CA VAL A 221 4.88 -1.36 -24.37
C VAL A 221 4.29 -0.36 -23.40
N GLY A 222 5.10 0.17 -22.50
CA GLY A 222 4.79 1.31 -21.65
C GLY A 222 3.51 1.11 -20.84
N GLU A 223 2.51 1.95 -21.05
CA GLU A 223 1.23 1.87 -20.31
C GLU A 223 0.49 0.55 -20.50
N GLU A 224 0.54 -0.03 -21.70
CA GLU A 224 -0.13 -1.31 -22.00
C GLU A 224 0.45 -2.47 -21.19
N PHE A 225 1.72 -2.40 -20.80
CA PHE A 225 2.34 -3.36 -19.89
C PHE A 225 1.57 -3.43 -18.54
N TRP A 226 1.08 -2.30 -18.07
CA TRP A 226 0.34 -2.21 -16.80
C TRP A 226 -1.15 -2.50 -16.91
N ARG A 227 -1.68 -2.77 -18.09
CA ARG A 227 -3.12 -3.04 -18.30
C ARG A 227 -3.56 -4.33 -17.61
N VAL A 228 -4.69 -4.27 -16.90
CA VAL A 228 -5.29 -5.44 -16.24
C VAL A 228 -5.71 -6.49 -17.27
N GLY A 229 -5.35 -7.75 -17.02
CA GLY A 229 -5.74 -8.89 -17.87
C GLY A 229 -5.02 -8.94 -19.21
N LYS A 230 -3.99 -8.09 -19.44
CA LYS A 230 -3.19 -8.13 -20.65
C LYS A 230 -2.21 -9.32 -20.59
N THR A 231 -2.21 -10.16 -21.60
CA THR A 231 -1.20 -11.20 -21.80
C THR A 231 0.16 -10.55 -22.03
N GLY A 232 1.23 -11.06 -21.42
CA GLY A 232 2.57 -10.44 -21.49
C GLY A 232 2.73 -9.17 -20.65
N GLY A 233 1.73 -8.77 -19.85
CA GLY A 233 1.82 -7.55 -19.02
C GLY A 233 2.19 -7.83 -17.56
N ALA A 234 2.19 -6.77 -16.75
CA ALA A 234 2.57 -6.81 -15.33
C ALA A 234 1.81 -7.86 -14.50
N GLY A 235 0.60 -8.23 -14.93
CA GLY A 235 -0.22 -9.23 -14.24
C GLY A 235 0.44 -10.61 -14.10
N GLN A 236 1.32 -11.01 -15.03
CA GLN A 236 2.06 -12.28 -14.96
C GLN A 236 3.06 -12.31 -13.80
N TYR A 237 3.50 -11.17 -13.33
CA TYR A 237 4.43 -11.01 -12.20
C TYR A 237 3.72 -10.86 -10.84
N SER A 238 2.46 -11.24 -10.72
CA SER A 238 1.65 -11.03 -9.49
C SER A 238 2.10 -11.88 -8.30
N SER A 239 2.78 -13.00 -8.51
CA SER A 239 3.35 -13.83 -7.44
C SER A 239 4.51 -13.14 -6.72
N GLY A 240 4.88 -13.61 -5.52
CA GLY A 240 6.04 -13.08 -4.79
C GLY A 240 7.34 -13.19 -5.59
N GLN A 241 7.58 -14.34 -6.26
CA GLN A 241 8.73 -14.53 -7.14
C GLN A 241 8.64 -13.62 -8.39
N GLY A 242 7.46 -13.54 -9.00
CA GLY A 242 7.24 -12.68 -10.16
C GLY A 242 7.57 -11.22 -9.86
N ARG A 243 7.13 -10.69 -8.71
CA ARG A 243 7.46 -9.32 -8.30
C ARG A 243 8.97 -9.08 -8.17
N SER A 244 9.70 -10.05 -7.62
CA SER A 244 11.17 -9.96 -7.53
C SER A 244 11.83 -9.99 -8.91
N VAL A 245 11.28 -10.75 -9.85
CA VAL A 245 11.76 -10.76 -11.25
C VAL A 245 11.49 -9.41 -11.91
N LEU A 246 10.26 -8.89 -11.78
CA LEU A 246 9.90 -7.60 -12.37
C LEU A 246 10.75 -6.45 -11.82
N LEU A 247 11.02 -6.46 -10.50
CA LEU A 247 11.89 -5.48 -9.87
C LEU A 247 13.32 -5.52 -10.49
N LYS A 248 13.87 -6.72 -10.69
CA LYS A 248 15.20 -6.88 -11.34
C LYS A 248 15.20 -6.40 -12.79
N ILE A 249 14.15 -6.70 -13.54
CA ILE A 249 14.01 -6.23 -14.93
C ILE A 249 14.06 -4.70 -14.94
N PHE A 250 13.24 -4.03 -14.14
CA PHE A 250 13.20 -2.57 -14.13
C PHE A 250 14.46 -1.94 -13.55
N HIS A 251 15.10 -2.60 -12.57
CA HIS A 251 16.41 -2.17 -12.10
C HIS A 251 17.43 -2.17 -13.27
N ASN A 252 17.47 -3.23 -14.06
CA ASN A 252 18.36 -3.32 -15.22
C ASN A 252 18.03 -2.28 -16.30
N GLU A 253 16.75 -2.01 -16.56
CA GLU A 253 16.33 -0.97 -17.51
C GLU A 253 16.76 0.43 -17.06
N ILE A 254 16.78 0.70 -15.75
CA ILE A 254 17.15 2.01 -15.21
C ILE A 254 18.67 2.19 -15.13
N PHE A 255 19.39 1.16 -14.69
CA PHE A 255 20.82 1.25 -14.40
C PHE A 255 21.72 0.60 -15.44
N GLY A 256 21.16 -0.11 -16.43
CA GLY A 256 21.94 -0.67 -17.54
C GLY A 256 22.88 -1.81 -17.17
N SER A 257 22.52 -2.61 -16.15
CA SER A 257 23.36 -3.70 -15.59
C SER A 257 22.94 -5.07 -16.06
#